data_4619744954477e61d6f215cfe1fd6d0a
#
_entry.id   4619744954477e61d6f215cfe1fd6d0a
#
_cell.length_a   1.000
_cell.length_b   1.000
_cell.length_c   1.000
_cell.angle_alpha   90.00
_cell.angle_beta   90.00
_cell.angle_gamma   90.00
#
_symmetry.space_group_name_H-M   'P 1'
#
loop_
_entity.id
_entity.type
_entity.pdbx_description
1 polymer ?
#
loop_
_entity_poly.entity_id
_entity_poly.type
_entity_poly.pdbx_seq_one_letter_code
_entity_poly.pdbx_strand_id
1 'polypeptide(L)'
;IRRQRQMCIRDRDEGFKTEISQGGTNVSGGQRQRLAIARALATDARAFLFDDSFSALDYKTDAALRHALAEQLGGKTQIIVAQRISTVLHADQIVVLDEGRVVGCGTHAELMDACEPYREIALSQLSEEELEEGDAQ
;
A
#
# COMPACT_ATOMS: atom_id res chain seq x y z
N ILE A 1 -3.53 13.84 -2.27
CA ILE A 1 -4.87 13.20 -2.32
C ILE A 1 -5.87 14.05 -3.11
N ARG A 2 -5.92 15.37 -2.93
CA ARG A 2 -6.84 16.24 -3.69
C ARG A 2 -6.61 16.14 -5.22
N ARG A 3 -5.35 16.07 -5.67
CA ARG A 3 -4.98 15.90 -7.09
C ARG A 3 -5.31 14.50 -7.63
N GLN A 4 -5.17 13.46 -6.83
CA GLN A 4 -5.48 12.08 -7.24
C GLN A 4 -7.00 11.82 -7.30
N ARG A 5 -7.79 12.41 -6.38
CA ARG A 5 -9.26 12.46 -6.51
C ARG A 5 -9.68 13.12 -7.82
N GLN A 6 -9.00 14.20 -8.20
CA GLN A 6 -9.30 14.91 -9.45
C GLN A 6 -8.99 14.08 -10.70
N MET A 7 -7.95 13.23 -10.69
CA MET A 7 -7.61 12.38 -11.84
C MET A 7 -8.68 11.30 -12.10
N CYS A 8 -9.21 10.65 -11.07
CA CYS A 8 -10.29 9.66 -11.23
C CYS A 8 -11.64 10.27 -11.62
N ILE A 9 -11.84 11.55 -11.36
CA ILE A 9 -13.13 12.24 -11.53
C ILE A 9 -13.13 13.10 -12.80
N ARG A 10 -11.97 13.63 -13.22
CA ARG A 10 -11.85 14.46 -14.44
C ARG A 10 -12.20 13.73 -15.71
N ASP A 11 -12.05 12.41 -15.76
CA ASP A 11 -12.31 11.60 -16.95
C ASP A 11 -13.78 11.18 -17.06
N ARG A 12 -14.67 11.74 -16.22
CA ARG A 12 -16.10 11.42 -16.20
C ARG A 12 -16.93 12.66 -16.47
N ASP A 13 -17.94 12.50 -17.32
CA ASP A 13 -18.80 13.60 -17.79
C ASP A 13 -19.50 14.37 -16.67
N GLU A 14 -19.81 13.70 -15.54
CA GLU A 14 -20.53 14.27 -14.39
C GLU A 14 -19.63 14.55 -13.16
N GLY A 15 -18.31 14.31 -13.26
CA GLY A 15 -17.35 14.54 -12.18
C GLY A 15 -17.75 13.83 -10.87
N PHE A 16 -17.86 14.59 -9.76
CA PHE A 16 -18.24 14.06 -8.43
C PHE A 16 -19.68 13.54 -8.33
N LYS A 17 -20.54 13.88 -9.27
CA LYS A 17 -21.93 13.43 -9.32
C LYS A 17 -22.08 12.10 -10.04
N THR A 18 -21.01 11.59 -10.66
CA THR A 18 -21.03 10.30 -11.34
C THR A 18 -21.45 9.21 -10.38
N GLU A 19 -22.51 8.51 -10.72
CA GLU A 19 -23.03 7.40 -9.93
C GLU A 19 -22.10 6.20 -10.05
N ILE A 20 -21.67 5.65 -8.92
CA ILE A 20 -20.91 4.40 -8.87
C ILE A 20 -21.88 3.26 -8.71
N SER A 21 -21.90 2.36 -9.71
CA SER A 21 -22.77 1.19 -9.68
C SER A 21 -22.46 0.27 -8.50
N GLN A 22 -23.45 -0.50 -8.06
CA GLN A 22 -23.27 -1.49 -7.00
C GLN A 22 -22.10 -2.44 -7.36
N GLY A 23 -21.17 -2.63 -6.44
CA GLY A 23 -19.95 -3.41 -6.68
C GLY A 23 -18.88 -2.69 -7.51
N GLY A 24 -19.08 -1.44 -7.92
CA GLY A 24 -18.10 -0.65 -8.66
C GLY A 24 -17.78 -1.22 -10.05
N THR A 25 -18.74 -1.80 -10.75
CA THR A 25 -18.54 -2.43 -12.06
C THR A 25 -18.23 -1.43 -13.17
N ASN A 26 -18.58 -0.15 -12.97
CA ASN A 26 -18.30 0.95 -13.90
C ASN A 26 -17.00 1.72 -13.60
N VAL A 27 -16.14 1.19 -12.74
CA VAL A 27 -14.81 1.75 -12.42
C VAL A 27 -13.74 0.67 -12.57
N SER A 28 -12.50 1.08 -12.93
CA SER A 28 -11.36 0.16 -12.99
C SER A 28 -10.97 -0.35 -11.60
N GLY A 29 -10.22 -1.46 -11.53
CA GLY A 29 -9.71 -2.00 -10.26
C GLY A 29 -8.94 -0.96 -9.45
N GLY A 30 -7.99 -0.27 -10.07
CA GLY A 30 -7.22 0.79 -9.43
C GLY A 30 -8.07 2.00 -9.01
N GLN A 31 -9.09 2.37 -9.79
CA GLN A 31 -10.05 3.41 -9.38
C GLN A 31 -10.84 2.98 -8.16
N ARG A 32 -11.29 1.73 -8.12
CA ARG A 32 -12.00 1.12 -6.98
C ARG A 32 -11.16 1.15 -5.71
N GLN A 33 -9.89 0.73 -5.80
CA GLN A 33 -8.97 0.77 -4.66
C GLN A 33 -8.76 2.20 -4.15
N ARG A 34 -8.48 3.16 -5.03
CA ARG A 34 -8.33 4.57 -4.63
C ARG A 34 -9.58 5.16 -3.98
N LEU A 35 -10.77 4.79 -4.46
CA LEU A 35 -12.04 5.22 -3.85
C LEU A 35 -12.25 4.59 -2.47
N ALA A 36 -11.90 3.32 -2.30
CA ALA A 36 -11.96 2.64 -1.01
C ALA A 36 -11.01 3.28 0.02
N ILE A 37 -9.77 3.57 -0.37
CA ILE A 37 -8.80 4.30 0.46
C ILE A 37 -9.33 5.69 0.81
N ALA A 38 -9.84 6.45 -0.18
CA ALA A 38 -10.39 7.78 0.07
C ALA A 38 -11.58 7.75 1.04
N ARG A 39 -12.41 6.71 0.99
CA ARG A 39 -13.52 6.50 1.93
C ARG A 39 -13.00 6.23 3.34
N ALA A 40 -11.99 5.37 3.48
CA ALA A 40 -11.38 5.10 4.78
C ALA A 40 -10.78 6.37 5.40
N LEU A 41 -10.07 7.18 4.60
CA LEU A 41 -9.46 8.44 5.05
C LEU A 41 -10.48 9.54 5.44
N ALA A 42 -11.72 9.41 5.00
CA ALA A 42 -12.79 10.34 5.39
C ALA A 42 -13.29 10.10 6.83
N THR A 43 -12.88 8.99 7.45
CA THR A 43 -13.17 8.68 8.85
C THR A 43 -12.09 9.27 9.77
N ASP A 44 -12.46 9.62 11.00
CA ASP A 44 -11.48 10.01 12.04
C ASP A 44 -11.03 8.76 12.82
N ALA A 45 -10.45 7.81 12.11
CA ALA A 45 -9.95 6.57 12.71
C ALA A 45 -8.57 6.77 13.34
N ARG A 46 -8.30 6.04 14.43
CA ARG A 46 -6.99 5.99 15.10
C ARG A 46 -6.06 4.95 14.48
N ALA A 47 -6.62 3.96 13.80
CA ALA A 47 -5.88 2.92 13.11
C ALA A 47 -6.53 2.64 11.75
N PHE A 48 -5.72 2.30 10.76
CA PHE A 48 -6.12 1.95 9.40
C PHE A 48 -5.63 0.55 9.06
N LEU A 49 -6.51 -0.26 8.47
CA LEU A 49 -6.17 -1.56 7.92
C LEU A 49 -6.30 -1.51 6.39
N PHE A 50 -5.20 -1.75 5.70
CA PHE A 50 -5.10 -1.83 4.25
C PHE A 50 -4.87 -3.29 3.83
N ASP A 51 -5.94 -3.99 3.49
CA ASP A 51 -5.88 -5.37 3.01
C ASP A 51 -5.79 -5.37 1.48
N ASP A 52 -4.61 -5.71 0.95
CA ASP A 52 -4.28 -5.74 -0.49
C ASP A 52 -4.72 -4.47 -1.27
N SER A 53 -4.75 -3.33 -0.56
CA SER A 53 -5.38 -2.10 -1.08
C SER A 53 -4.57 -1.39 -2.18
N PHE A 54 -3.37 -1.87 -2.48
CA PHE A 54 -2.45 -1.26 -3.44
C PHE A 54 -2.17 -2.15 -4.66
N SER A 55 -2.64 -3.39 -4.70
CA SER A 55 -2.27 -4.41 -5.69
C SER A 55 -2.66 -4.07 -7.14
N ALA A 56 -3.80 -3.39 -7.35
CA ALA A 56 -4.27 -2.99 -8.68
C ALA A 56 -3.74 -1.61 -9.14
N LEU A 57 -2.78 -1.02 -8.40
CA LEU A 57 -2.15 0.23 -8.76
C LEU A 57 -0.85 -0.02 -9.54
N ASP A 58 -0.59 0.84 -10.54
CA ASP A 58 0.73 0.91 -11.15
C ASP A 58 1.76 1.46 -10.15
N TYR A 59 3.03 1.10 -10.36
CA TYR A 59 4.13 1.42 -9.44
C TYR A 59 4.20 2.92 -9.07
N LYS A 60 4.08 3.81 -10.07
CA LYS A 60 4.16 5.26 -9.85
C LYS A 60 2.99 5.80 -9.02
N THR A 61 1.79 5.31 -9.30
CA THR A 61 0.58 5.68 -8.55
C THR A 61 0.63 5.14 -7.13
N ASP A 62 1.11 3.91 -6.94
CA ASP A 62 1.29 3.27 -5.64
C ASP A 62 2.28 4.06 -4.77
N ALA A 63 3.48 4.35 -5.28
CA ALA A 63 4.49 5.11 -4.56
C ALA A 63 3.99 6.51 -4.15
N ALA A 64 3.36 7.25 -5.09
CA ALA A 64 2.80 8.57 -4.81
C ALA A 64 1.67 8.54 -3.77
N LEU A 65 0.84 7.49 -3.79
CA LEU A 65 -0.25 7.31 -2.83
C LEU A 65 0.29 7.00 -1.43
N ARG A 66 1.28 6.09 -1.33
CA ARG A 66 1.92 5.76 -0.03
C ARG A 66 2.61 6.97 0.60
N HIS A 67 3.34 7.75 -0.19
CA HIS A 67 3.93 8.99 0.29
C HIS A 67 2.86 9.94 0.86
N ALA A 68 1.77 10.16 0.13
CA ALA A 68 0.67 11.00 0.58
C ALA A 68 -0.06 10.44 1.85
N LEU A 69 -0.13 9.10 1.98
CA LEU A 69 -0.69 8.46 3.18
C LEU A 69 0.24 8.65 4.38
N ALA A 70 1.55 8.50 4.23
CA ALA A 70 2.54 8.72 5.28
C ALA A 70 2.45 10.16 5.82
N GLU A 71 2.34 11.16 4.95
CA GLU A 71 2.16 12.56 5.36
C GLU A 71 0.85 12.81 6.11
N GLN A 72 -0.26 12.20 5.66
CA GLN A 72 -1.59 12.47 6.23
C GLN A 72 -1.94 11.63 7.45
N LEU A 73 -1.39 10.43 7.54
CA LEU A 73 -1.64 9.50 8.63
C LEU A 73 -0.50 9.47 9.66
N GLY A 74 0.42 10.43 9.61
CA GLY A 74 1.51 10.55 10.57
C GLY A 74 1.02 10.46 12.01
N GLY A 75 1.58 9.52 12.80
CA GLY A 75 1.18 9.25 14.17
C GLY A 75 -0.05 8.35 14.35
N LYS A 76 -0.66 7.85 13.26
CA LYS A 76 -1.76 6.87 13.31
C LYS A 76 -1.21 5.48 12.97
N THR A 77 -1.74 4.45 13.63
CA THR A 77 -1.37 3.06 13.35
C THR A 77 -1.86 2.64 11.97
N GLN A 78 -0.97 2.08 11.17
CA GLN A 78 -1.29 1.52 9.86
C GLN A 78 -0.92 0.05 9.84
N ILE A 79 -1.85 -0.83 9.51
CA ILE A 79 -1.63 -2.25 9.27
C ILE A 79 -1.82 -2.49 7.79
N ILE A 80 -0.76 -2.93 7.11
CA ILE A 80 -0.76 -3.12 5.65
C ILE A 80 -0.54 -4.59 5.35
N VAL A 81 -1.50 -5.22 4.73
CA VAL A 81 -1.35 -6.56 4.14
C VAL A 81 -0.97 -6.38 2.68
N ALA A 82 0.19 -6.85 2.30
CA ALA A 82 0.74 -6.68 0.96
C ALA A 82 1.52 -7.91 0.50
N GLN A 83 1.61 -8.08 -0.82
CA GLN A 83 2.40 -9.11 -1.48
C GLN A 83 3.70 -8.54 -2.11
N ARG A 84 3.83 -7.21 -2.12
CA ARG A 84 5.02 -6.52 -2.65
C ARG A 84 5.89 -6.03 -1.51
N ILE A 85 7.16 -6.38 -1.54
CA ILE A 85 8.16 -5.93 -0.56
C ILE A 85 8.27 -4.40 -0.55
N SER A 86 8.29 -3.75 -1.72
CA SER A 86 8.35 -2.29 -1.83
C SER A 86 7.19 -1.57 -1.11
N THR A 87 6.09 -2.24 -0.83
CA THR A 87 4.97 -1.67 -0.08
C THR A 87 5.24 -1.61 1.42
N VAL A 88 6.03 -2.52 1.95
CA VAL A 88 6.31 -2.68 3.39
C VAL A 88 7.75 -2.39 3.79
N LEU A 89 8.61 -2.06 2.83
CA LEU A 89 10.05 -1.86 3.01
C LEU A 89 10.39 -0.89 4.16
N HIS A 90 9.62 0.17 4.31
CA HIS A 90 9.82 1.22 5.33
C HIS A 90 8.83 1.10 6.50
N ALA A 91 8.25 -0.08 6.73
CA ALA A 91 7.39 -0.28 7.88
C ALA A 91 8.22 -0.40 9.17
N ASP A 92 7.71 0.14 10.28
CA ASP A 92 8.35 0.02 11.60
C ASP A 92 8.49 -1.45 12.02
N GLN A 93 7.57 -2.30 11.58
CA GLN A 93 7.59 -3.73 11.84
C GLN A 93 6.91 -4.49 10.70
N ILE A 94 7.56 -5.54 10.24
CA ILE A 94 7.06 -6.47 9.21
C ILE A 94 6.83 -7.83 9.87
N VAL A 95 5.67 -8.42 9.61
CA VAL A 95 5.34 -9.79 10.02
C VAL A 95 5.26 -10.64 8.76
N VAL A 96 6.10 -11.67 8.70
CA VAL A 96 6.15 -12.61 7.57
C VAL A 96 5.31 -13.82 7.90
N LEU A 97 4.35 -14.10 7.00
CA LEU A 97 3.46 -15.26 7.11
C LEU A 97 3.79 -16.27 6.02
N ASP A 98 3.94 -17.52 6.44
CA ASP A 98 4.08 -18.66 5.53
C ASP A 98 3.20 -19.82 6.04
N GLU A 99 2.42 -20.43 5.17
CA GLU A 99 1.45 -21.49 5.46
C GLU A 99 0.58 -21.21 6.72
N GLY A 100 0.18 -19.95 6.91
CA GLY A 100 -0.65 -19.51 8.03
C GLY A 100 0.10 -19.39 9.36
N ARG A 101 1.42 -19.43 9.36
CA ARG A 101 2.29 -19.26 10.54
C ARG A 101 3.17 -18.04 10.40
N VAL A 102 3.47 -17.40 11.53
CA VAL A 102 4.48 -16.34 11.58
C VAL A 102 5.86 -17.00 11.54
N VAL A 103 6.62 -16.71 10.47
CA VAL A 103 7.99 -17.22 10.26
C VAL A 103 9.06 -16.14 10.46
N GLY A 104 8.68 -14.87 10.52
CA GLY A 104 9.58 -13.76 10.81
C GLY A 104 8.82 -12.53 11.30
N CYS A 105 9.47 -11.73 12.14
CA CYS A 105 8.94 -10.47 12.65
C CYS A 105 10.10 -9.53 12.96
N GLY A 106 10.12 -8.34 12.35
CA GLY A 106 11.17 -7.35 12.52
C GLY A 106 11.11 -6.26 11.45
N THR A 107 12.14 -5.45 11.37
CA THR A 107 12.38 -4.48 10.30
C THR A 107 12.84 -5.19 9.02
N HIS A 108 12.90 -4.46 7.90
CA HIS A 108 13.46 -4.99 6.64
C HIS A 108 14.87 -5.56 6.85
N ALA A 109 15.79 -4.81 7.43
CA ALA A 109 17.18 -5.21 7.65
C ALA A 109 17.28 -6.48 8.53
N GLU A 110 16.55 -6.54 9.64
CA GLU A 110 16.53 -7.72 10.51
C GLU A 110 16.00 -8.97 9.79
N LEU A 111 14.98 -8.82 8.95
CA LEU A 111 14.40 -9.95 8.19
C LEU A 111 15.28 -10.39 7.02
N MET A 112 16.01 -9.47 6.39
CA MET A 112 17.02 -9.81 5.38
C MET A 112 18.12 -10.70 5.96
N ASP A 113 18.51 -10.49 7.21
CA ASP A 113 19.53 -11.29 7.89
C ASP A 113 18.96 -12.63 8.42
N ALA A 114 17.82 -12.60 9.08
CA ALA A 114 17.35 -13.69 9.92
C ALA A 114 16.21 -14.54 9.32
N CYS A 115 15.52 -14.06 8.26
CA CYS A 115 14.34 -14.73 7.70
C CYS A 115 14.56 -15.12 6.24
N GLU A 116 14.92 -16.38 6.00
CA GLU A 116 15.17 -16.88 4.64
C GLU A 116 13.97 -16.70 3.69
N PRO A 117 12.70 -17.03 4.06
CA PRO A 117 11.55 -16.79 3.19
C PRO A 117 11.36 -15.32 2.80
N TYR A 118 11.60 -14.40 3.74
CA TYR A 118 11.53 -12.96 3.45
C TYR A 118 12.61 -12.53 2.46
N ARG A 119 13.85 -12.96 2.69
CA ARG A 119 14.99 -12.63 1.83
C ARG A 119 14.80 -13.14 0.41
N GLU A 120 14.31 -14.36 0.22
CA GLU A 120 14.01 -14.91 -1.11
C GLU A 120 12.99 -14.05 -1.87
N ILE A 121 11.91 -13.64 -1.19
CA ILE A 121 10.89 -12.76 -1.78
C ILE A 121 11.49 -11.39 -2.11
N ALA A 122 12.26 -10.80 -1.19
CA ALA A 122 12.88 -9.49 -1.39
C ALA A 122 13.83 -9.50 -2.59
N LEU A 123 14.74 -10.46 -2.66
CA LEU A 123 15.68 -10.61 -3.79
C LEU A 123 14.99 -10.88 -5.13
N SER A 124 13.80 -11.46 -5.11
CA SER A 124 13.02 -11.69 -6.33
C SER A 124 12.26 -10.48 -6.83
N GLN A 125 12.00 -9.50 -5.98
CA GLN A 125 11.13 -8.36 -6.27
C GLN A 125 11.82 -7.00 -6.31
N LEU A 126 12.93 -6.83 -5.57
CA LEU A 126 13.66 -5.56 -5.47
C LEU A 126 14.85 -5.53 -6.43
N SER A 127 15.13 -4.34 -6.95
CA SER A 127 16.38 -4.06 -7.65
C SER A 127 17.54 -3.92 -6.65
N GLU A 128 18.80 -3.97 -7.13
CA GLU A 128 19.97 -3.77 -6.28
C GLU A 128 19.94 -2.40 -5.57
N GLU A 129 19.46 -1.35 -6.25
CA GLU A 129 19.33 -0.01 -5.68
C GLU A 129 18.29 0.06 -4.54
N GLU A 130 17.15 -0.64 -4.69
CA GLU A 130 16.11 -0.68 -3.66
C GLU A 130 16.52 -1.51 -2.43
N LEU A 131 17.38 -2.50 -2.60
CA LEU A 131 17.95 -3.28 -1.50
C LEU A 131 18.89 -2.42 -0.65
N GLU A 132 19.76 -1.60 -1.28
CA GLU A 132 20.69 -0.70 -0.58
C GLU A 132 19.97 0.42 0.19
N GLU A 133 18.88 0.96 -0.34
CA GLU A 133 18.05 1.96 0.35
C GLU A 133 17.34 1.41 1.59
N GLY A 134 16.94 0.14 1.57
CA GLY A 134 16.30 -0.55 2.70
C GLY A 134 17.23 -0.79 3.88
N ASP A 135 18.53 -1.01 3.61
CA ASP A 135 19.56 -1.25 4.65
C ASP A 135 20.08 0.04 5.32
N ALA A 136 19.74 1.22 4.77
CA ALA A 136 20.28 2.51 5.24
C ALA A 136 19.43 3.20 6.32
N GLN A 137 18.38 2.57 6.84
CA GLN A 137 17.52 3.07 7.92
C GLN A 137 17.58 2.16 9.14
#